data_50459cce9cad4a0969133ae56739b530
#
_entry.id   50459cce9cad4a0969133ae56739b530
#
_cell.length_a   1.000
_cell.length_b   1.000
_cell.length_c   1.000
_cell.angle_alpha   90.00
_cell.angle_beta   90.00
_cell.angle_gamma   90.00
#
_symmetry.space_group_name_H-M   'P 1'
#
loop_
_entity.id
_entity.type
_entity.pdbx_description
1 polymer ?
#
loop_
_entity_poly.entity_id
_entity_poly.type
_entity_poly.pdbx_seq_one_letter_code
_entity_poly.pdbx_strand_id
1 'polypeptide(L)'
;FSCQNHNSGLRKCSSTHYIRLDFLEQVVLYEVHRLACFANEYENDFIKAMVGRSAKVAENDRVRKKRELDGLLARDRELDMLFERLYEDNVSGKIDNARFSKMSKRYEQEQGENAKKIKALRLELKKLEDKRMDVDTFLETVRRYTDATAITKRMVAELIQYIEVYPAVKEDGVTNQRVTIHYNCIGAFEV
;
A
#
# COMPACT_ATOMS: atom_id res chain seq x y z
N PHE A 1 8.46 -18.62 -25.16
CA PHE A 1 7.80 -17.32 -25.40
C PHE A 1 8.74 -16.41 -26.18
N SER A 2 8.18 -15.61 -27.09
CA SER A 2 8.93 -14.58 -27.84
C SER A 2 8.18 -13.25 -27.80
N CYS A 3 8.91 -12.15 -27.92
CA CYS A 3 8.34 -10.81 -27.84
C CYS A 3 7.45 -10.50 -29.07
N GLN A 4 6.15 -10.38 -28.89
CA GLN A 4 5.22 -10.00 -29.96
C GLN A 4 5.45 -8.58 -30.48
N ASN A 5 5.84 -7.63 -29.61
CA ASN A 5 6.12 -6.25 -30.01
C ASN A 5 7.32 -6.13 -30.96
N HIS A 6 8.25 -7.07 -30.90
CA HIS A 6 9.35 -7.16 -31.87
C HIS A 6 8.91 -7.89 -33.15
N ASN A 7 8.15 -8.99 -33.01
CA ASN A 7 7.74 -9.84 -34.13
C ASN A 7 6.58 -9.27 -34.95
N SER A 8 5.81 -8.32 -34.42
CA SER A 8 4.64 -7.70 -35.10
C SER A 8 4.99 -6.72 -36.23
N GLY A 9 6.27 -6.53 -36.54
CA GLY A 9 6.72 -5.58 -37.56
C GLY A 9 6.63 -4.09 -37.20
N LEU A 10 5.94 -3.76 -36.09
CA LEU A 10 5.81 -2.39 -35.59
C LEU A 10 7.06 -1.89 -34.84
N ARG A 11 8.08 -2.74 -34.67
CA ARG A 11 9.37 -2.47 -34.02
C ARG A 11 9.29 -1.59 -32.77
N LYS A 12 8.25 -1.82 -31.96
CA LYS A 12 8.08 -1.14 -30.66
C LYS A 12 9.13 -1.57 -29.63
N CYS A 13 9.84 -2.65 -29.89
CA CYS A 13 10.91 -3.20 -29.06
C CYS A 13 12.20 -3.26 -29.87
N SER A 14 13.30 -2.72 -29.35
CA SER A 14 14.60 -2.64 -30.04
C SER A 14 15.34 -3.98 -30.16
N SER A 15 14.97 -4.97 -29.35
CA SER A 15 15.61 -6.28 -29.29
C SER A 15 14.61 -7.41 -29.19
N THR A 16 15.00 -8.62 -29.65
CA THR A 16 14.24 -9.85 -29.43
C THR A 16 14.40 -10.31 -28.00
N HIS A 17 13.28 -10.56 -27.34
CA HIS A 17 13.26 -11.21 -26.03
C HIS A 17 12.69 -12.61 -26.21
N TYR A 18 13.45 -13.59 -25.80
CA TYR A 18 13.06 -15.00 -25.83
C TYR A 18 13.37 -15.65 -24.49
N ILE A 19 12.44 -16.42 -23.97
CA ILE A 19 12.63 -17.25 -22.79
C ILE A 19 11.95 -18.60 -22.99
N ARG A 20 12.60 -19.68 -22.57
CA ARG A 20 12.00 -21.01 -22.58
C ARG A 20 10.98 -21.13 -21.45
N LEU A 21 9.86 -21.79 -21.72
CA LEU A 21 8.78 -21.95 -20.73
C LEU A 21 9.25 -22.73 -19.51
N ASP A 22 9.91 -23.87 -19.75
CA ASP A 22 10.44 -24.73 -18.68
C ASP A 22 11.42 -23.99 -17.76
N PHE A 23 12.27 -23.13 -18.33
CA PHE A 23 13.19 -22.30 -17.56
C PHE A 23 12.44 -21.23 -16.74
N LEU A 24 11.45 -20.57 -17.34
CA LEU A 24 10.64 -19.56 -16.65
C LEU A 24 9.86 -20.19 -15.49
N GLU A 25 9.28 -21.38 -15.69
CA GLU A 25 8.59 -22.14 -14.65
C GLU A 25 9.52 -22.48 -13.47
N GLN A 26 10.76 -22.91 -13.77
CA GLN A 26 11.75 -23.17 -12.72
C GLN A 26 12.14 -21.92 -11.95
N VAL A 27 12.37 -20.80 -12.63
CA VAL A 27 12.69 -19.51 -11.98
C VAL A 27 11.55 -19.07 -11.08
N VAL A 28 10.31 -19.13 -11.56
CA VAL A 28 9.13 -18.74 -10.77
C VAL A 28 8.95 -19.65 -9.56
N LEU A 29 9.10 -20.96 -9.72
CA LEU A 29 8.98 -21.93 -8.62
C LEU A 29 10.05 -21.69 -7.57
N TYR A 30 11.30 -21.47 -7.99
CA TYR A 30 12.41 -21.13 -7.08
C TYR A 30 12.13 -19.86 -6.28
N GLU A 31 11.67 -18.80 -6.96
CA GLU A 31 11.38 -17.53 -6.30
C GLU A 31 10.20 -17.63 -5.32
N VAL A 32 9.15 -18.38 -5.67
CA VAL A 32 8.02 -18.63 -4.76
C VAL A 32 8.48 -19.41 -3.52
N HIS A 33 9.33 -20.43 -3.68
CA HIS A 33 9.91 -21.15 -2.53
C HIS A 33 10.78 -20.22 -1.66
N ARG A 34 11.64 -19.41 -2.30
CA ARG A 34 12.49 -18.45 -1.59
C ARG A 34 11.66 -17.48 -0.76
N LEU A 35 10.58 -16.94 -1.34
CA LEU A 35 9.65 -16.06 -0.65
C LEU A 35 8.91 -16.79 0.49
N ALA A 36 8.48 -18.02 0.27
CA ALA A 36 7.79 -18.81 1.29
C ALA A 36 8.71 -19.13 2.47
N CYS A 37 9.95 -19.52 2.23
CA CYS A 37 10.96 -19.71 3.28
C CYS A 37 11.21 -18.40 4.04
N PHE A 38 11.43 -17.30 3.33
CA PHE A 38 11.67 -16.01 3.94
C PHE A 38 10.47 -15.53 4.77
N ALA A 39 9.25 -15.71 4.26
CA ALA A 39 8.02 -15.38 4.97
C ALA A 39 7.80 -16.24 6.24
N ASN A 40 8.26 -17.49 6.23
CA ASN A 40 8.13 -18.39 7.38
C ASN A 40 9.21 -18.14 8.45
N GLU A 41 10.45 -17.95 8.04
CA GLU A 41 11.59 -17.82 8.94
C GLU A 41 11.79 -16.39 9.45
N TYR A 42 11.45 -15.39 8.61
CA TYR A 42 11.74 -13.98 8.85
C TYR A 42 10.51 -13.09 8.64
N GLU A 43 9.35 -13.50 9.16
CA GLU A 43 8.07 -12.79 8.98
C GLU A 43 8.17 -11.28 9.25
N ASN A 44 8.80 -10.91 10.36
CA ASN A 44 8.96 -9.49 10.72
C ASN A 44 9.83 -8.72 9.73
N ASP A 45 10.88 -9.34 9.18
CA ASP A 45 11.75 -8.70 8.21
C ASP A 45 11.12 -8.67 6.83
N PHE A 46 10.31 -9.67 6.48
CA PHE A 46 9.46 -9.67 5.30
C PHE A 46 8.46 -8.51 5.35
N ILE A 47 7.72 -8.36 6.45
CA ILE A 47 6.77 -7.25 6.65
C ILE A 47 7.51 -5.90 6.58
N LYS A 48 8.71 -5.77 7.16
CA LYS A 48 9.52 -4.55 7.06
C LYS A 48 9.89 -4.23 5.61
N ALA A 49 10.34 -5.22 4.85
CA ALA A 49 10.70 -5.04 3.44
C ALA A 49 9.49 -4.61 2.60
N MET A 50 8.32 -5.23 2.82
CA MET A 50 7.09 -4.95 2.09
C MET A 50 6.51 -3.57 2.41
N VAL A 51 6.49 -3.18 3.67
CA VAL A 51 5.92 -1.88 4.09
C VAL A 51 6.92 -0.73 3.90
N GLY A 52 8.20 -1.04 3.58
CA GLY A 52 9.28 -0.06 3.40
C GLY A 52 9.68 0.67 4.69
N ARG A 53 9.16 0.21 5.84
CA ARG A 53 9.46 0.71 7.19
C ARG A 53 9.39 -0.46 8.17
N SER A 54 10.08 -0.31 9.31
CA SER A 54 9.88 -1.24 10.42
C SER A 54 8.39 -1.31 10.78
N ALA A 55 7.84 -2.51 10.91
CA ALA A 55 6.45 -2.73 11.33
C ALA A 55 6.08 -1.94 12.60
N LYS A 56 7.04 -1.80 13.53
CA LYS A 56 6.89 -0.99 14.75
C LYS A 56 6.73 0.51 14.43
N VAL A 57 7.46 1.03 13.44
CA VAL A 57 7.35 2.45 13.03
C VAL A 57 6.02 2.70 12.35
N ALA A 58 5.57 1.78 11.48
CA ALA A 58 4.29 1.87 10.80
C ALA A 58 3.13 1.82 11.81
N GLU A 59 3.19 0.94 12.82
CA GLU A 59 2.19 0.86 13.88
C GLU A 59 2.18 2.12 14.76
N ASN A 60 3.35 2.65 15.13
CA ASN A 60 3.45 3.91 15.88
C ASN A 60 2.85 5.08 15.09
N ASP A 61 3.09 5.16 13.78
CA ASP A 61 2.48 6.17 12.92
C ASP A 61 0.96 6.02 12.86
N ARG A 62 0.44 4.80 12.77
CA ARG A 62 -0.99 4.52 12.80
C ARG A 62 -1.62 4.97 14.13
N VAL A 63 -1.01 4.60 15.24
CA VAL A 63 -1.47 4.98 16.59
C VAL A 63 -1.47 6.49 16.76
N ARG A 64 -0.40 7.17 16.31
CA ARG A 64 -0.30 8.64 16.36
C ARG A 64 -1.42 9.31 15.57
N LYS A 65 -1.62 8.89 14.30
CA LYS A 65 -2.68 9.43 13.43
C LYS A 65 -4.07 9.18 13.99
N LYS A 66 -4.29 8.02 14.61
CA LYS A 66 -5.57 7.71 15.26
C LYS A 66 -5.83 8.65 16.46
N ARG A 67 -4.82 8.88 17.31
CA ARG A 67 -4.93 9.83 18.42
C ARG A 67 -5.22 11.25 17.94
N GLU A 68 -4.55 11.68 16.86
CA GLU A 68 -4.78 12.99 16.24
C GLU A 68 -6.22 13.11 15.72
N LEU A 69 -6.72 12.07 15.05
CA LEU A 69 -8.11 12.02 14.58
C LEU A 69 -9.11 12.10 15.74
N ASP A 70 -8.88 11.31 16.80
CA ASP A 70 -9.75 11.30 17.99
C ASP A 70 -9.75 12.68 18.68
N GLY A 71 -8.59 13.35 18.75
CA GLY A 71 -8.46 14.72 19.27
C GLY A 71 -9.25 15.76 18.44
N LEU A 72 -9.16 15.68 17.11
CA LEU A 72 -9.93 16.56 16.22
C LEU A 72 -11.44 16.34 16.34
N LEU A 73 -11.87 15.08 16.45
CA LEU A 73 -13.29 14.74 16.64
C LEU A 73 -13.81 15.19 18.02
N ALA A 74 -12.97 15.13 19.05
CA ALA A 74 -13.32 15.66 20.37
C ALA A 74 -13.45 17.17 20.34
N ARG A 75 -12.52 17.86 19.66
CA ARG A 75 -12.55 19.32 19.51
C ARG A 75 -13.76 19.80 18.70
N ASP A 76 -14.12 19.08 17.66
CA ASP A 76 -15.30 19.40 16.86
C ASP A 76 -16.59 19.38 17.71
N ARG A 77 -16.75 18.32 18.53
CA ARG A 77 -17.85 18.23 19.51
C ARG A 77 -17.83 19.33 20.56
N GLU A 78 -16.65 19.72 21.02
CA GLU A 78 -16.50 20.85 21.96
C GLU A 78 -16.95 22.17 21.30
N LEU A 79 -16.61 22.39 20.04
CA LEU A 79 -17.04 23.57 19.29
C LEU A 79 -18.58 23.63 19.14
N ASP A 80 -19.24 22.48 18.93
CA ASP A 80 -20.70 22.42 18.90
C ASP A 80 -21.30 22.86 20.24
N MET A 81 -20.79 22.34 21.36
CA MET A 81 -21.25 22.74 22.69
C MET A 81 -20.96 24.22 22.99
N LEU A 82 -19.82 24.75 22.53
CA LEU A 82 -19.49 26.17 22.71
C LEU A 82 -20.42 27.03 21.85
N PHE A 83 -20.82 26.59 20.66
CA PHE A 83 -21.75 27.29 19.81
C PHE A 83 -23.16 27.36 20.43
N GLU A 84 -23.63 26.24 21.01
CA GLU A 84 -24.90 26.19 21.72
C GLU A 84 -24.93 27.21 22.88
N ARG A 85 -23.91 27.23 23.73
CA ARG A 85 -23.78 28.21 24.82
C ARG A 85 -23.70 29.66 24.33
N LEU A 86 -22.95 29.89 23.26
CA LEU A 86 -22.84 31.20 22.62
C LEU A 86 -24.18 31.71 22.13
N TYR A 87 -25.00 30.79 21.56
CA TYR A 87 -26.36 31.10 21.12
C TYR A 87 -27.27 31.46 22.32
N GLU A 88 -27.24 30.66 23.40
CA GLU A 88 -28.01 30.92 24.61
C GLU A 88 -27.65 32.28 25.26
N ASP A 89 -26.35 32.60 25.33
CA ASP A 89 -25.87 33.86 25.87
C ASP A 89 -26.27 35.08 25.00
N ASN A 90 -26.35 34.89 23.68
CA ASN A 90 -26.85 35.91 22.77
C ASN A 90 -28.36 36.13 22.96
N VAL A 91 -29.14 35.08 23.00
CA VAL A 91 -30.60 35.13 23.19
C VAL A 91 -30.94 35.74 24.56
N SER A 92 -30.18 35.43 25.59
CA SER A 92 -30.37 36.00 26.95
C SER A 92 -29.86 37.44 27.10
N GLY A 93 -29.27 38.01 26.04
CA GLY A 93 -28.74 39.40 26.07
C GLY A 93 -27.41 39.60 26.81
N LYS A 94 -26.74 38.50 27.22
CA LYS A 94 -25.43 38.58 27.87
C LYS A 94 -24.31 39.01 26.91
N ILE A 95 -24.47 38.71 25.65
CA ILE A 95 -23.55 39.12 24.58
C ILE A 95 -24.34 39.77 23.45
N ASP A 96 -23.71 40.77 22.82
CA ASP A 96 -24.28 41.49 21.70
C ASP A 96 -24.14 40.71 20.37
N ASN A 97 -24.96 41.10 19.39
CA ASN A 97 -24.96 40.45 18.06
C ASN A 97 -23.61 40.55 17.32
N ALA A 98 -22.83 41.63 17.56
CA ALA A 98 -21.54 41.78 16.91
C ALA A 98 -20.51 40.76 17.44
N ARG A 99 -20.50 40.57 18.75
CA ARG A 99 -19.67 39.55 19.42
C ARG A 99 -20.12 38.13 19.01
N PHE A 100 -21.44 37.86 19.04
CA PHE A 100 -22.00 36.61 18.59
C PHE A 100 -21.50 36.29 17.18
N SER A 101 -21.73 37.19 16.23
CA SER A 101 -21.32 36.99 14.82
C SER A 101 -19.81 36.72 14.65
N LYS A 102 -18.97 37.46 15.42
CA LYS A 102 -17.52 37.30 15.38
C LYS A 102 -17.08 35.94 15.92
N MET A 103 -17.67 35.44 17.00
CA MET A 103 -17.34 34.16 17.61
C MET A 103 -17.88 32.98 16.79
N SER A 104 -19.10 33.08 16.25
CA SER A 104 -19.69 32.10 15.37
C SER A 104 -18.81 31.85 14.15
N LYS A 105 -18.41 32.92 13.45
CA LYS A 105 -17.51 32.80 12.30
C LYS A 105 -16.19 32.12 12.63
N ARG A 106 -15.62 32.39 13.82
CA ARG A 106 -14.40 31.73 14.26
C ARG A 106 -14.61 30.24 14.49
N TYR A 107 -15.70 29.85 15.13
CA TYR A 107 -16.01 28.43 15.37
C TYR A 107 -16.30 27.68 14.06
N GLU A 108 -17.07 28.27 13.16
CA GLU A 108 -17.31 27.72 11.84
C GLU A 108 -16.04 27.54 11.01
N GLN A 109 -15.13 28.54 11.07
CA GLN A 109 -13.84 28.42 10.40
C GLN A 109 -13.01 27.26 10.98
N GLU A 110 -12.91 27.16 12.30
CA GLU A 110 -12.15 26.09 12.99
C GLU A 110 -12.75 24.71 12.65
N GLN A 111 -14.08 24.58 12.67
CA GLN A 111 -14.76 23.34 12.26
C GLN A 111 -14.47 22.99 10.79
N GLY A 112 -14.49 23.99 9.90
CA GLY A 112 -14.16 23.79 8.49
C GLY A 112 -12.72 23.32 8.27
N GLU A 113 -11.77 23.82 9.04
CA GLU A 113 -10.36 23.38 9.03
C GLU A 113 -10.23 21.96 9.61
N ASN A 114 -10.89 21.68 10.73
CA ASN A 114 -10.90 20.35 11.36
C ASN A 114 -11.51 19.30 10.43
N ALA A 115 -12.63 19.59 9.77
CA ALA A 115 -13.26 18.68 8.81
C ALA A 115 -12.32 18.26 7.66
N LYS A 116 -11.52 19.21 7.13
CA LYS A 116 -10.51 18.91 6.11
C LYS A 116 -9.42 17.98 6.65
N LYS A 117 -8.90 18.25 7.85
CA LYS A 117 -7.87 17.42 8.50
C LYS A 117 -8.40 16.01 8.83
N ILE A 118 -9.61 15.91 9.36
CA ILE A 118 -10.31 14.64 9.65
C ILE A 118 -10.42 13.80 8.38
N LYS A 119 -10.86 14.42 7.26
CA LYS A 119 -10.98 13.71 5.97
C LYS A 119 -9.63 13.20 5.48
N ALA A 120 -8.58 14.01 5.56
CA ALA A 120 -7.22 13.61 5.17
C ALA A 120 -6.69 12.46 6.03
N LEU A 121 -6.81 12.56 7.36
CA LEU A 121 -6.36 11.52 8.29
C LEU A 121 -7.11 10.20 8.10
N ARG A 122 -8.43 10.24 7.87
CA ARG A 122 -9.22 9.03 7.56
C ARG A 122 -8.74 8.34 6.30
N LEU A 123 -8.43 9.12 5.24
CA LEU A 123 -7.89 8.57 4.00
C LEU A 123 -6.51 7.94 4.18
N GLU A 124 -5.64 8.60 4.97
CA GLU A 124 -4.31 8.07 5.26
C GLU A 124 -4.37 6.79 6.10
N LEU A 125 -5.21 6.76 7.13
CA LEU A 125 -5.41 5.58 7.97
C LEU A 125 -5.95 4.41 7.13
N LYS A 126 -6.92 4.66 6.25
CA LYS A 126 -7.44 3.65 5.33
C LYS A 126 -6.34 3.08 4.43
N LYS A 127 -5.52 3.94 3.82
CA LYS A 127 -4.39 3.47 2.98
C LYS A 127 -3.36 2.62 3.74
N LEU A 128 -3.13 2.92 5.03
CA LEU A 128 -2.24 2.11 5.88
C LEU A 128 -2.87 0.75 6.20
N GLU A 129 -4.17 0.72 6.41
CA GLU A 129 -4.92 -0.51 6.70
C GLU A 129 -5.03 -1.41 5.46
N ASP A 130 -5.35 -0.84 4.29
CA ASP A 130 -5.40 -1.55 3.01
C ASP A 130 -4.03 -2.22 2.72
N LYS A 131 -2.92 -1.48 2.86
CA LYS A 131 -1.57 -2.04 2.68
C LYS A 131 -1.24 -3.18 3.63
N ARG A 132 -1.68 -3.11 4.87
CA ARG A 132 -1.47 -4.18 5.86
C ARG A 132 -2.23 -5.43 5.47
N MET A 133 -3.51 -5.29 5.11
CA MET A 133 -4.34 -6.40 4.65
C MET A 133 -3.76 -7.07 3.41
N ASP A 134 -3.21 -6.29 2.47
CA ASP A 134 -2.56 -6.81 1.27
C ASP A 134 -1.35 -7.69 1.62
N VAL A 135 -0.51 -7.26 2.57
CA VAL A 135 0.67 -8.02 3.02
C VAL A 135 0.27 -9.29 3.77
N ASP A 136 -0.70 -9.20 4.69
CA ASP A 136 -1.18 -10.35 5.46
C ASP A 136 -1.79 -11.41 4.53
N THR A 137 -2.62 -11.00 3.57
CA THR A 137 -3.20 -11.87 2.54
C THR A 137 -2.14 -12.52 1.66
N PHE A 138 -1.12 -11.75 1.28
CA PHE A 138 -0.01 -12.28 0.49
C PHE A 138 0.78 -13.33 1.28
N LEU A 139 1.12 -13.07 2.54
CA LEU A 139 1.81 -14.01 3.43
C LEU A 139 1.05 -15.33 3.56
N GLU A 140 -0.25 -15.26 3.83
CA GLU A 140 -1.11 -16.46 3.90
C GLU A 140 -1.11 -17.24 2.58
N THR A 141 -1.12 -16.52 1.46
CA THR A 141 -1.13 -17.14 0.13
C THR A 141 0.20 -17.81 -0.18
N VAL A 142 1.33 -17.14 0.07
CA VAL A 142 2.67 -17.68 -0.18
C VAL A 142 2.92 -18.94 0.67
N ARG A 143 2.52 -18.92 1.94
CA ARG A 143 2.68 -20.08 2.85
C ARG A 143 1.98 -21.35 2.35
N ARG A 144 0.87 -21.22 1.63
CA ARG A 144 0.18 -22.38 1.03
C ARG A 144 1.01 -23.09 -0.03
N TYR A 145 2.02 -22.43 -0.59
CA TYR A 145 2.85 -22.95 -1.67
C TYR A 145 4.28 -23.30 -1.22
N THR A 146 4.54 -23.38 0.09
CA THR A 146 5.87 -23.71 0.64
C THR A 146 6.40 -25.06 0.12
N ASP A 147 5.52 -26.07 -0.01
CA ASP A 147 5.88 -27.43 -0.44
C ASP A 147 5.49 -27.72 -1.91
N ALA A 148 5.24 -26.69 -2.71
CA ALA A 148 4.84 -26.88 -4.09
C ALA A 148 5.99 -27.45 -4.92
N THR A 149 5.77 -28.56 -5.59
CA THR A 149 6.76 -29.23 -6.46
C THR A 149 6.69 -28.79 -7.91
N ALA A 150 5.59 -28.13 -8.31
CA ALA A 150 5.36 -27.65 -9.67
C ALA A 150 4.48 -26.39 -9.66
N ILE A 151 4.62 -25.59 -10.70
CA ILE A 151 3.77 -24.41 -10.93
C ILE A 151 2.38 -24.85 -11.37
N THR A 152 1.37 -24.26 -10.75
CA THR A 152 -0.02 -24.43 -11.14
C THR A 152 -0.62 -23.12 -11.63
N LYS A 153 -1.64 -23.19 -12.49
CA LYS A 153 -2.38 -22.00 -12.95
C LYS A 153 -2.93 -21.18 -11.77
N ARG A 154 -3.36 -21.87 -10.72
CA ARG A 154 -3.89 -21.24 -9.51
C ARG A 154 -2.81 -20.47 -8.76
N MET A 155 -1.63 -21.06 -8.54
CA MET A 155 -0.49 -20.40 -7.92
C MET A 155 -0.11 -19.12 -8.67
N VAL A 156 -0.01 -19.20 -10.02
CA VAL A 156 0.31 -18.03 -10.85
C VAL A 156 -0.76 -16.95 -10.69
N ALA A 157 -2.04 -17.29 -10.76
CA ALA A 157 -3.14 -16.32 -10.64
C ALA A 157 -3.22 -15.67 -9.25
N GLU A 158 -2.92 -16.42 -8.18
CA GLU A 158 -2.98 -15.90 -6.82
C GLU A 158 -1.76 -15.06 -6.44
N LEU A 159 -0.55 -15.41 -6.94
CA LEU A 159 0.69 -14.77 -6.52
C LEU A 159 1.23 -13.74 -7.51
N ILE A 160 1.06 -13.94 -8.81
CA ILE A 160 1.79 -13.19 -9.84
C ILE A 160 0.85 -12.29 -10.62
N GLN A 161 1.18 -11.00 -10.66
CA GLN A 161 0.48 -10.02 -11.48
C GLN A 161 0.98 -10.06 -12.93
N TYR A 162 2.28 -9.97 -13.12
CA TYR A 162 2.98 -10.11 -14.41
C TYR A 162 4.47 -10.37 -14.21
N ILE A 163 5.14 -10.80 -15.29
CA ILE A 163 6.59 -11.05 -15.29
C ILE A 163 7.23 -10.24 -16.41
N GLU A 164 8.26 -9.49 -16.08
CA GLU A 164 9.09 -8.77 -17.05
C GLU A 164 10.32 -9.60 -17.41
N VAL A 165 10.49 -9.86 -18.67
CA VAL A 165 11.66 -10.57 -19.21
C VAL A 165 12.49 -9.59 -20.02
N TYR A 166 13.71 -9.31 -19.56
CA TYR A 166 14.62 -8.38 -20.20
C TYR A 166 15.44 -9.06 -21.29
N PRO A 167 16.07 -8.28 -22.21
CA PRO A 167 16.99 -8.83 -23.19
C PRO A 167 18.12 -9.62 -22.53
N ALA A 168 18.50 -10.75 -23.16
CA ALA A 168 19.68 -11.48 -22.75
C ALA A 168 20.95 -10.73 -23.12
N VAL A 169 21.87 -10.62 -22.18
CA VAL A 169 23.21 -10.00 -22.37
C VAL A 169 24.26 -11.10 -22.26
N LYS A 170 25.21 -11.11 -23.19
CA LYS A 170 26.32 -12.07 -23.17
C LYS A 170 27.58 -11.37 -22.66
N GLU A 171 28.05 -11.78 -21.49
CA GLU A 171 29.27 -11.29 -20.84
C GLU A 171 30.17 -12.48 -20.54
N ASP A 172 31.44 -12.41 -20.92
CA ASP A 172 32.47 -13.45 -20.69
C ASP A 172 32.06 -14.87 -21.08
N GLY A 173 31.28 -14.99 -22.18
CA GLY A 173 30.82 -16.30 -22.65
C GLY A 173 29.58 -16.84 -21.95
N VAL A 174 29.12 -16.19 -20.89
CA VAL A 174 27.90 -16.52 -20.15
C VAL A 174 26.74 -15.64 -20.63
N THR A 175 25.59 -16.27 -20.83
CA THR A 175 24.36 -15.54 -21.20
C THR A 175 23.56 -15.25 -19.93
N ASN A 176 23.45 -13.98 -19.58
CA ASN A 176 22.69 -13.49 -18.46
C ASN A 176 21.36 -12.89 -18.96
N GLN A 177 20.25 -13.26 -18.33
CA GLN A 177 18.95 -12.68 -18.62
C GLN A 177 18.24 -12.32 -17.34
N ARG A 178 17.90 -11.04 -17.17
CA ARG A 178 17.13 -10.58 -16.01
C ARG A 178 15.66 -10.85 -16.20
N VAL A 179 15.04 -11.38 -15.14
CA VAL A 179 13.61 -11.60 -15.02
C VAL A 179 13.15 -10.90 -13.75
N THR A 180 12.10 -10.07 -13.83
CA THR A 180 11.49 -9.42 -12.68
C THR A 180 10.06 -9.93 -12.52
N ILE A 181 9.74 -10.45 -11.35
CA ILE A 181 8.40 -10.96 -11.03
C ILE A 181 7.68 -9.90 -10.21
N HIS A 182 6.53 -9.45 -10.72
CA HIS A 182 5.63 -8.56 -10.00
C HIS A 182 4.52 -9.37 -9.36
N TYR A 183 4.47 -9.34 -8.05
CA TYR A 183 3.50 -10.10 -7.27
C TYR A 183 2.21 -9.31 -7.06
N ASN A 184 1.10 -10.02 -6.94
CA ASN A 184 -0.17 -9.44 -6.53
C ASN A 184 -0.02 -8.80 -5.15
N CYS A 185 -0.71 -7.68 -4.93
CA CYS A 185 -0.76 -6.94 -3.65
C CYS A 185 0.53 -6.24 -3.23
N ILE A 186 1.72 -6.75 -3.56
CA ILE A 186 3.01 -6.24 -3.07
C ILE A 186 3.94 -5.66 -4.15
N GLY A 187 3.63 -5.89 -5.43
CA GLY A 187 4.47 -5.43 -6.55
C GLY A 187 5.74 -6.24 -6.75
N ALA A 188 6.81 -5.61 -7.29
CA ALA A 188 8.11 -6.25 -7.43
C ALA A 188 8.81 -6.36 -6.08
N PHE A 189 9.33 -7.55 -5.77
CA PHE A 189 10.08 -7.82 -4.56
C PHE A 189 11.48 -8.31 -4.92
N GLU A 190 12.48 -7.56 -4.47
CA GLU A 190 13.89 -7.94 -4.56
C GLU A 190 14.38 -8.27 -3.14
N VAL A 191 14.84 -9.49 -2.94
CA VAL A 191 15.42 -9.95 -1.66
C VAL A 191 16.93 -9.95 -1.75
#